data_6f3039ab51b951739acc0539140fff50
#
_entry.id   6f3039ab51b951739acc0539140fff50
#
_cell.length_a   1.000
_cell.length_b   1.000
_cell.length_c   1.000
_cell.angle_alpha   90.00
_cell.angle_beta   90.00
_cell.angle_gamma   90.00
#
_symmetry.space_group_name_H-M   'P 1'
#
loop_
_entity.id
_entity.type
_entity.pdbx_description
1 polymer ?
#
loop_
_entity_poly.entity_id
_entity_poly.type
_entity_poly.pdbx_seq_one_letter_code
_entity_poly.pdbx_strand_id
1 'polypeptide(L)'
;MDILKESLEIPRNRATTADRLKQLMAERGLKQADILRLCRPYAERYRIKIGSNDLSQYVTGKVAPGQTKLFILGKALRVNEAWLMGCDVDRAPMNTDSNDALDLVEGVVRRIQMKKFPMIGEIACGAPIVAHQEYETFVEASASINADFCVTAKGDSMINARIFDGDVVFIREQPTVNNGEIAAVIIENDVTLKRVYFYDNRIELRPENPTYPVLNYEGTQLETVRIIGKAVAFQSYIK
;
A
#
# COMPACT_ATOMS: atom_id res chain seq x y z
N MET A 1 43.73 -28.91 3.50
CA MET A 1 43.29 -27.97 2.45
C MET A 1 42.39 -28.75 1.51
N ASP A 2 41.11 -28.94 1.94
CA ASP A 2 40.05 -29.56 1.14
C ASP A 2 38.73 -29.50 1.94
N ILE A 3 38.21 -28.26 2.06
CA ILE A 3 36.88 -28.02 2.64
C ILE A 3 36.19 -27.05 1.69
N LEU A 4 35.76 -27.50 0.53
CA LEU A 4 34.84 -26.74 -0.35
C LEU A 4 34.38 -27.63 -1.52
N LYS A 5 33.66 -28.73 -1.24
CA LYS A 5 32.81 -29.42 -2.22
C LYS A 5 31.68 -30.16 -1.53
N GLU A 6 30.93 -29.46 -0.68
CA GLU A 6 29.56 -29.88 -0.42
C GLU A 6 28.70 -29.29 -1.53
N SER A 7 28.57 -30.07 -2.58
CA SER A 7 27.57 -29.86 -3.62
C SER A 7 26.21 -29.82 -2.95
N LEU A 8 25.53 -28.71 -3.05
CA LEU A 8 24.09 -28.57 -2.79
C LEU A 8 23.35 -29.59 -3.68
N GLU A 9 23.18 -30.80 -3.20
CA GLU A 9 22.26 -31.76 -3.79
C GLU A 9 20.84 -31.19 -3.64
N ILE A 10 20.34 -30.56 -4.71
CA ILE A 10 18.92 -30.24 -4.86
C ILE A 10 18.18 -31.57 -4.82
N PRO A 11 17.25 -31.80 -3.88
CA PRO A 11 16.55 -33.08 -3.77
C PRO A 11 15.83 -33.38 -5.09
N ARG A 12 16.20 -34.46 -5.77
CA ARG A 12 15.70 -34.89 -7.09
C ARG A 12 14.25 -35.39 -7.10
N ASN A 13 13.45 -35.07 -6.08
CA ASN A 13 12.09 -35.55 -5.94
C ASN A 13 11.06 -34.41 -5.81
N ARG A 14 11.26 -33.30 -6.53
CA ARG A 14 10.26 -32.27 -6.63
C ARG A 14 9.22 -32.64 -7.68
N ALA A 15 7.94 -32.66 -7.31
CA ALA A 15 6.86 -32.82 -8.26
C ALA A 15 6.97 -31.75 -9.37
N THR A 16 6.73 -32.14 -10.61
CA THR A 16 6.72 -31.20 -11.76
C THR A 16 5.32 -30.66 -11.99
N THR A 17 5.19 -29.60 -12.80
CA THR A 17 3.88 -29.12 -13.25
C THR A 17 3.09 -30.21 -13.96
N ALA A 18 3.75 -31.09 -14.71
CA ALA A 18 3.11 -32.22 -15.37
C ALA A 18 2.51 -33.20 -14.34
N ASP A 19 3.24 -33.50 -13.28
CA ASP A 19 2.76 -34.39 -12.20
C ASP A 19 1.56 -33.77 -11.48
N ARG A 20 1.62 -32.48 -11.17
CA ARG A 20 0.52 -31.75 -10.53
C ARG A 20 -0.72 -31.65 -11.42
N LEU A 21 -0.55 -31.44 -12.73
CA LEU A 21 -1.68 -31.45 -13.68
C LEU A 21 -2.30 -32.84 -13.78
N LYS A 22 -1.51 -33.90 -13.89
CA LYS A 22 -2.00 -35.29 -13.90
C LYS A 22 -2.71 -35.63 -12.59
N GLN A 23 -2.17 -35.23 -11.46
CA GLN A 23 -2.79 -35.40 -10.15
C GLN A 23 -4.17 -34.73 -10.12
N LEU A 24 -4.29 -33.48 -10.54
CA LEU A 24 -5.58 -32.76 -10.58
C LEU A 24 -6.59 -33.39 -11.54
N MET A 25 -6.10 -33.84 -12.71
CA MET A 25 -6.95 -34.54 -13.69
C MET A 25 -7.52 -35.83 -13.10
N ALA A 26 -6.70 -36.63 -12.42
CA ALA A 26 -7.13 -37.88 -11.80
C ALA A 26 -8.10 -37.64 -10.63
N GLU A 27 -7.76 -36.72 -9.71
CA GLU A 27 -8.58 -36.42 -8.52
C GLU A 27 -9.96 -35.84 -8.86
N ARG A 28 -10.03 -35.02 -9.92
CA ARG A 28 -11.26 -34.29 -10.28
C ARG A 28 -11.97 -34.87 -11.50
N GLY A 29 -11.48 -35.96 -12.07
CA GLY A 29 -12.05 -36.58 -13.28
C GLY A 29 -12.00 -35.68 -14.52
N LEU A 30 -11.01 -34.73 -14.58
CA LEU A 30 -10.92 -33.76 -15.65
C LEU A 30 -10.14 -34.32 -16.85
N LYS A 31 -10.64 -34.03 -18.06
CA LYS A 31 -9.91 -34.20 -19.31
C LYS A 31 -9.20 -32.89 -19.67
N GLN A 32 -8.20 -32.94 -20.56
CA GLN A 32 -7.52 -31.74 -21.05
C GLN A 32 -8.50 -30.71 -21.65
N ALA A 33 -9.55 -31.18 -22.37
CA ALA A 33 -10.58 -30.30 -22.90
C ALA A 33 -11.36 -29.53 -21.81
N ASP A 34 -11.57 -30.15 -20.64
CA ASP A 34 -12.24 -29.50 -19.50
C ASP A 34 -11.36 -28.41 -18.89
N ILE A 35 -10.06 -28.68 -18.76
CA ILE A 35 -9.08 -27.68 -18.30
C ILE A 35 -9.06 -26.48 -19.24
N LEU A 36 -9.04 -26.71 -20.57
CA LEU A 36 -9.09 -25.61 -21.55
C LEU A 36 -10.38 -24.80 -21.43
N ARG A 37 -11.53 -25.48 -21.23
CA ARG A 37 -12.80 -24.80 -21.02
C ARG A 37 -12.78 -23.93 -19.76
N LEU A 38 -12.19 -24.41 -18.67
CA LEU A 38 -12.00 -23.65 -17.43
C LEU A 38 -11.04 -22.47 -17.59
N CYS A 39 -10.01 -22.62 -18.43
CA CYS A 39 -9.05 -21.53 -18.70
C CYS A 39 -9.65 -20.42 -19.57
N ARG A 40 -10.67 -20.72 -20.40
CA ARG A 40 -11.18 -19.79 -21.42
C ARG A 40 -11.60 -18.42 -20.88
N PRO A 41 -12.39 -18.28 -19.79
CA PRO A 41 -12.79 -16.98 -19.26
C PRO A 41 -11.59 -16.11 -18.85
N TYR A 42 -10.58 -16.73 -18.24
CA TYR A 42 -9.36 -16.06 -17.82
C TYR A 42 -8.47 -15.71 -19.01
N ALA A 43 -8.32 -16.63 -19.98
CA ALA A 43 -7.55 -16.42 -21.19
C ALA A 43 -8.11 -15.24 -22.01
N GLU A 44 -9.43 -15.12 -22.15
CA GLU A 44 -10.12 -14.01 -22.79
C GLU A 44 -9.92 -12.70 -22.02
N ARG A 45 -10.14 -12.72 -20.70
CA ARG A 45 -9.98 -11.56 -19.82
C ARG A 45 -8.58 -10.98 -19.87
N TYR A 46 -7.56 -11.83 -19.86
CA TYR A 46 -6.15 -11.41 -19.83
C TYR A 46 -5.49 -11.37 -21.20
N ARG A 47 -6.23 -11.62 -22.30
CA ARG A 47 -5.74 -11.64 -23.68
C ARG A 47 -4.59 -12.60 -23.93
N ILE A 48 -4.60 -13.74 -23.23
CA ILE A 48 -3.56 -14.76 -23.31
C ILE A 48 -4.09 -15.96 -24.09
N LYS A 49 -3.31 -16.43 -25.07
CA LYS A 49 -3.65 -17.64 -25.83
C LYS A 49 -3.11 -18.89 -25.10
N ILE A 50 -4.00 -19.83 -24.79
CA ILE A 50 -3.66 -21.17 -24.32
C ILE A 50 -4.45 -22.16 -25.16
N GLY A 51 -3.73 -23.03 -25.89
CA GLY A 51 -4.33 -23.97 -26.82
C GLY A 51 -4.21 -25.42 -26.37
N SER A 52 -4.86 -26.33 -27.11
CA SER A 52 -4.79 -27.77 -26.82
C SER A 52 -3.38 -28.33 -26.92
N ASN A 53 -2.61 -27.82 -27.88
CA ASN A 53 -1.21 -28.23 -28.06
C ASN A 53 -0.34 -27.80 -26.86
N ASP A 54 -0.52 -26.58 -26.37
CA ASP A 54 0.18 -26.07 -25.18
C ASP A 54 -0.10 -26.99 -23.97
N LEU A 55 -1.40 -27.22 -23.68
CA LEU A 55 -1.81 -28.03 -22.54
C LEU A 55 -1.30 -29.47 -22.64
N SER A 56 -1.34 -30.05 -23.85
CA SER A 56 -0.81 -31.40 -24.08
C SER A 56 0.69 -31.47 -23.77
N GLN A 57 1.46 -30.46 -24.15
CA GLN A 57 2.91 -30.40 -23.85
C GLN A 57 3.16 -30.25 -22.34
N TYR A 58 2.33 -29.47 -21.63
CA TYR A 58 2.44 -29.30 -20.18
C TYR A 58 2.11 -30.59 -19.42
N VAL A 59 1.02 -31.28 -19.79
CA VAL A 59 0.62 -32.54 -19.16
C VAL A 59 1.63 -33.66 -19.43
N THR A 60 2.23 -33.68 -20.61
CA THR A 60 3.26 -34.67 -20.94
C THR A 60 4.65 -34.32 -20.37
N GLY A 61 4.84 -33.13 -19.85
CA GLY A 61 6.12 -32.65 -19.33
C GLY A 61 7.15 -32.31 -20.39
N LYS A 62 6.74 -32.21 -21.67
CA LYS A 62 7.65 -31.83 -22.77
C LYS A 62 8.10 -30.38 -22.66
N VAL A 63 7.20 -29.51 -22.17
CA VAL A 63 7.46 -28.09 -21.96
C VAL A 63 6.84 -27.69 -20.64
N ALA A 64 7.50 -26.85 -19.86
CA ALA A 64 6.90 -26.21 -18.69
C ALA A 64 6.13 -24.95 -19.12
N PRO A 65 4.94 -24.66 -18.55
CA PRO A 65 4.22 -23.42 -18.84
C PRO A 65 5.03 -22.22 -18.34
N GLY A 66 5.09 -21.16 -19.16
CA GLY A 66 5.61 -19.88 -18.70
C GLY A 66 4.69 -19.24 -17.67
N GLN A 67 5.21 -18.28 -16.92
CA GLN A 67 4.54 -17.67 -15.75
C GLN A 67 3.09 -17.22 -16.04
N THR A 68 2.83 -16.58 -17.17
CA THR A 68 1.52 -16.10 -17.58
C THR A 68 0.51 -17.23 -17.80
N LYS A 69 0.94 -18.34 -18.43
CA LYS A 69 0.07 -19.50 -18.66
C LYS A 69 -0.12 -20.31 -17.38
N LEU A 70 0.88 -20.34 -16.51
CA LEU A 70 0.80 -20.93 -15.18
C LEU A 70 -0.24 -20.21 -14.31
N PHE A 71 -0.25 -18.87 -14.35
CA PHE A 71 -1.26 -18.05 -13.68
C PHE A 71 -2.69 -18.41 -14.14
N ILE A 72 -2.92 -18.50 -15.47
CA ILE A 72 -4.23 -18.90 -16.00
C ILE A 72 -4.62 -20.29 -15.51
N LEU A 73 -3.69 -21.25 -15.51
CA LEU A 73 -3.94 -22.60 -15.02
C LEU A 73 -4.25 -22.61 -13.52
N GLY A 74 -3.48 -21.86 -12.72
CA GLY A 74 -3.73 -21.71 -11.27
C GLY A 74 -5.13 -21.18 -10.96
N LYS A 75 -5.53 -20.09 -11.62
CA LYS A 75 -6.88 -19.49 -11.49
C LYS A 75 -7.98 -20.47 -11.95
N ALA A 76 -7.83 -21.06 -13.13
CA ALA A 76 -8.81 -21.98 -13.70
C ALA A 76 -9.01 -23.25 -12.86
N LEU A 77 -7.92 -23.77 -12.32
CA LEU A 77 -7.92 -24.98 -11.49
C LEU A 77 -8.10 -24.69 -9.99
N ARG A 78 -8.17 -23.42 -9.59
CA ARG A 78 -8.27 -22.97 -8.20
C ARG A 78 -7.20 -23.63 -7.32
N VAL A 79 -5.94 -23.47 -7.72
CA VAL A 79 -4.78 -23.93 -6.98
C VAL A 79 -3.70 -22.85 -6.93
N ASN A 80 -2.84 -22.93 -5.92
CA ASN A 80 -1.67 -22.07 -5.81
C ASN A 80 -0.70 -22.33 -6.99
N GLU A 81 -0.24 -21.28 -7.63
CA GLU A 81 0.66 -21.34 -8.78
C GLU A 81 2.02 -21.94 -8.43
N ALA A 82 2.57 -21.58 -7.26
CA ALA A 82 3.82 -22.14 -6.77
C ALA A 82 3.69 -23.65 -6.49
N TRP A 83 2.53 -24.07 -5.95
CA TRP A 83 2.23 -25.50 -5.81
C TRP A 83 2.15 -26.18 -7.17
N LEU A 84 1.51 -25.55 -8.16
CA LEU A 84 1.41 -26.09 -9.51
C LEU A 84 2.79 -26.18 -10.19
N MET A 85 3.75 -25.31 -9.84
CA MET A 85 5.15 -25.39 -10.27
C MET A 85 5.93 -26.52 -9.59
N GLY A 86 5.35 -27.18 -8.58
CA GLY A 86 6.00 -28.25 -7.81
C GLY A 86 6.68 -27.76 -6.54
N CYS A 87 6.46 -26.53 -6.11
CA CYS A 87 6.94 -26.07 -4.80
C CYS A 87 6.15 -26.76 -3.68
N ASP A 88 6.82 -26.96 -2.54
CA ASP A 88 6.22 -27.49 -1.31
C ASP A 88 5.55 -26.35 -0.53
N VAL A 89 4.35 -25.99 -0.98
CA VAL A 89 3.49 -24.94 -0.41
C VAL A 89 2.06 -25.42 -0.39
N ASP A 90 1.20 -24.73 0.36
CA ASP A 90 -0.23 -25.03 0.38
C ASP A 90 -0.82 -25.00 -1.04
N ARG A 91 -1.62 -26.01 -1.34
CA ARG A 91 -2.34 -26.15 -2.61
C ARG A 91 -3.48 -25.11 -2.76
N ALA A 92 -4.04 -24.62 -1.65
CA ALA A 92 -5.12 -23.65 -1.70
C ALA A 92 -4.69 -22.41 -2.49
N PRO A 93 -5.58 -21.85 -3.34
CA PRO A 93 -5.24 -20.61 -4.05
C PRO A 93 -4.94 -19.52 -3.04
N MET A 94 -3.89 -18.72 -3.27
CA MET A 94 -3.74 -17.49 -2.52
C MET A 94 -4.99 -16.65 -2.78
N ASN A 95 -5.68 -16.25 -1.71
CA ASN A 95 -6.85 -15.38 -1.79
C ASN A 95 -6.46 -14.05 -2.45
N THR A 96 -6.73 -13.94 -3.73
CA THR A 96 -6.60 -12.72 -4.52
C THR A 96 -7.95 -12.39 -5.13
N ASP A 97 -8.95 -12.17 -4.28
CA ASP A 97 -10.20 -11.58 -4.70
C ASP A 97 -10.03 -10.06 -4.72
N SER A 98 -9.53 -9.55 -5.82
CA SER A 98 -9.80 -8.20 -6.33
C SER A 98 -8.89 -7.86 -7.52
N ASN A 99 -9.49 -7.52 -8.66
CA ASN A 99 -8.95 -6.83 -9.85
C ASN A 99 -7.54 -7.25 -10.35
N ASP A 100 -7.38 -8.51 -10.73
CA ASP A 100 -6.12 -9.13 -11.14
C ASP A 100 -5.50 -8.67 -12.49
N ALA A 101 -6.01 -7.61 -13.11
CA ALA A 101 -5.51 -7.17 -14.41
C ALA A 101 -4.10 -6.51 -14.36
N LEU A 102 -3.66 -6.08 -13.17
CA LEU A 102 -2.35 -5.42 -12.98
C LEU A 102 -1.23 -6.39 -12.58
N ASP A 103 -1.54 -7.63 -12.18
CA ASP A 103 -0.54 -8.61 -11.73
C ASP A 103 0.26 -9.26 -12.88
N LEU A 104 -0.08 -8.95 -14.13
CA LEU A 104 0.57 -9.51 -15.33
C LEU A 104 1.69 -8.65 -15.92
N VAL A 105 1.88 -7.46 -15.43
CA VAL A 105 3.02 -6.61 -15.81
C VAL A 105 4.21 -7.01 -14.96
N GLU A 106 5.25 -7.47 -15.61
CA GLU A 106 6.51 -7.96 -15.07
C GLU A 106 6.93 -7.34 -13.74
N GLY A 107 7.08 -8.20 -12.71
CA GLY A 107 7.89 -7.96 -11.52
C GLY A 107 7.54 -6.71 -10.74
N VAL A 108 6.72 -6.88 -9.69
CA VAL A 108 6.63 -5.93 -8.57
C VAL A 108 5.63 -4.77 -8.74
N VAL A 109 4.40 -5.05 -9.02
CA VAL A 109 3.35 -4.15 -8.53
C VAL A 109 2.93 -4.63 -7.13
N ARG A 110 3.56 -4.09 -6.08
CA ARG A 110 3.02 -4.22 -4.73
C ARG A 110 1.66 -3.53 -4.75
N ARG A 111 0.59 -4.27 -4.47
CA ARG A 111 -0.73 -3.64 -4.24
C ARG A 111 -0.58 -2.65 -3.10
N ILE A 112 -0.72 -1.39 -3.41
CA ILE A 112 -0.82 -0.35 -2.39
C ILE A 112 -2.23 -0.49 -1.81
N GLN A 113 -2.33 -0.92 -0.56
CA GLN A 113 -3.58 -0.85 0.15
C GLN A 113 -3.94 0.62 0.34
N MET A 114 -5.13 1.01 -0.04
CA MET A 114 -5.64 2.36 0.13
C MET A 114 -6.46 2.45 1.42
N LYS A 115 -6.35 3.57 2.12
CA LYS A 115 -7.13 3.91 3.30
C LYS A 115 -7.78 5.27 3.08
N LYS A 116 -8.99 5.46 3.61
CA LYS A 116 -9.68 6.75 3.63
C LYS A 116 -9.28 7.50 4.89
N PHE A 117 -8.81 8.73 4.69
CA PHE A 117 -8.47 9.65 5.78
C PHE A 117 -9.50 10.76 5.82
N PRO A 118 -10.14 11.04 6.97
CA PRO A 118 -11.07 12.15 7.09
C PRO A 118 -10.35 13.48 6.85
N MET A 119 -10.97 14.35 6.07
CA MET A 119 -10.51 15.73 5.84
C MET A 119 -11.13 16.63 6.89
N ILE A 120 -10.29 17.30 7.66
CA ILE A 120 -10.75 18.25 8.67
C ILE A 120 -10.63 19.67 8.08
N GLY A 121 -11.76 20.32 7.85
CA GLY A 121 -11.81 21.70 7.34
C GLY A 121 -11.68 22.73 8.44
N GLU A 122 -12.48 22.60 9.50
CA GLU A 122 -12.49 23.51 10.66
C GLU A 122 -12.48 22.66 11.93
N ILE A 123 -11.71 23.08 12.91
CA ILE A 123 -11.64 22.38 14.22
C ILE A 123 -12.30 23.27 15.26
N ALA A 124 -13.42 22.78 15.83
CA ALA A 124 -14.03 23.44 16.96
C ALA A 124 -13.16 23.29 18.22
N CYS A 125 -12.87 24.40 18.91
CA CYS A 125 -12.12 24.41 20.16
C CYS A 125 -12.82 23.56 21.21
N GLY A 126 -12.04 22.63 21.84
CA GLY A 126 -12.49 21.87 23.01
C GLY A 126 -13.07 20.49 22.75
N ALA A 127 -13.37 20.10 21.51
CA ALA A 127 -13.83 18.75 21.20
C ALA A 127 -12.65 17.83 20.81
N PRO A 128 -12.69 16.52 21.13
CA PRO A 128 -11.75 15.55 20.56
C PRO A 128 -11.91 15.52 19.04
N ILE A 129 -10.80 15.63 18.31
CA ILE A 129 -10.78 15.81 16.85
C ILE A 129 -11.44 14.65 16.10
N VAL A 130 -11.39 13.44 16.65
CA VAL A 130 -11.83 12.21 15.93
C VAL A 130 -13.12 11.60 16.47
N ALA A 131 -13.67 12.07 17.60
CA ALA A 131 -14.67 11.29 18.33
C ALA A 131 -16.13 11.43 17.88
N HIS A 132 -16.56 12.53 17.21
CA HIS A 132 -18.00 12.78 16.95
C HIS A 132 -18.34 13.68 15.76
N GLN A 133 -17.49 13.80 14.74
CA GLN A 133 -17.87 14.54 13.54
C GLN A 133 -18.23 13.57 12.41
N GLU A 134 -19.41 13.72 11.83
CA GLU A 134 -19.72 13.16 10.51
C GLU A 134 -18.84 13.92 9.50
N TYR A 135 -17.72 13.31 9.12
CA TYR A 135 -16.84 13.88 8.12
C TYR A 135 -17.51 13.80 6.75
N GLU A 136 -17.72 14.94 6.13
CA GLU A 136 -18.34 15.00 4.79
C GLU A 136 -17.36 14.62 3.68
N THR A 137 -16.05 14.76 3.93
CA THR A 137 -15.00 14.57 2.91
C THR A 137 -13.90 13.65 3.40
N PHE A 138 -13.47 12.73 2.52
CA PHE A 138 -12.36 11.82 2.76
C PHE A 138 -11.36 11.90 1.61
N VAL A 139 -10.08 11.70 1.93
CA VAL A 139 -9.01 11.54 0.95
C VAL A 139 -8.52 10.10 0.97
N GLU A 140 -8.41 9.49 -0.21
CA GLU A 140 -7.85 8.15 -0.35
C GLU A 140 -6.33 8.24 -0.59
N ALA A 141 -5.57 7.58 0.26
CA ALA A 141 -4.12 7.49 0.15
C ALA A 141 -3.60 6.12 0.62
N SER A 142 -2.28 5.89 0.46
CA SER A 142 -1.68 4.62 0.87
C SER A 142 -1.94 4.32 2.35
N ALA A 143 -2.40 3.10 2.66
CA ALA A 143 -2.57 2.62 4.03
C ALA A 143 -1.25 2.55 4.83
N SER A 144 -0.10 2.65 4.14
CA SER A 144 1.22 2.75 4.79
C SER A 144 1.46 4.11 5.48
N ILE A 145 0.66 5.13 5.16
CA ILE A 145 0.71 6.43 5.82
C ILE A 145 0.11 6.26 7.22
N ASN A 146 0.95 6.40 8.23
CA ASN A 146 0.53 6.33 9.63
C ASN A 146 -0.02 7.67 10.10
N ALA A 147 -1.23 7.99 9.63
CA ALA A 147 -1.98 9.20 9.96
C ALA A 147 -3.41 8.84 10.40
N ASP A 148 -4.06 9.78 11.10
CA ASP A 148 -5.42 9.64 11.60
C ASP A 148 -6.40 10.51 10.79
N PHE A 149 -5.97 11.68 10.35
CA PHE A 149 -6.75 12.62 9.55
C PHE A 149 -5.85 13.42 8.58
N CYS A 150 -6.46 14.26 7.76
CA CYS A 150 -5.72 15.20 6.91
C CYS A 150 -6.34 16.61 6.97
N VAL A 151 -5.52 17.59 6.62
CA VAL A 151 -5.90 19.00 6.51
C VAL A 151 -5.42 19.55 5.16
N THR A 152 -6.10 20.59 4.66
CA THR A 152 -5.62 21.32 3.48
C THR A 152 -4.68 22.42 3.92
N ALA A 153 -3.48 22.48 3.36
CA ALA A 153 -2.56 23.59 3.55
C ALA A 153 -3.11 24.84 2.89
N LYS A 154 -3.05 25.97 3.61
CA LYS A 154 -3.47 27.29 3.10
C LYS A 154 -2.29 28.24 3.13
N GLY A 155 -2.11 28.96 2.01
CA GLY A 155 -1.02 29.91 1.85
C GLY A 155 0.36 29.26 1.62
N ASP A 156 1.41 30.07 1.74
CA ASP A 156 2.76 29.72 1.36
C ASP A 156 3.75 29.68 2.53
N SER A 157 3.26 29.68 3.77
CA SER A 157 4.11 29.71 4.96
C SER A 157 5.03 28.49 5.13
N MET A 158 4.79 27.41 4.39
CA MET A 158 5.53 26.15 4.48
C MET A 158 6.22 25.73 3.18
N ILE A 159 6.42 26.65 2.24
CA ILE A 159 6.94 26.38 0.89
C ILE A 159 8.35 25.76 0.90
N ASN A 160 9.23 26.12 1.83
CA ASN A 160 10.57 25.55 1.94
C ASN A 160 10.56 24.12 2.49
N ALA A 161 9.45 23.70 3.11
CA ALA A 161 9.17 22.31 3.43
C ALA A 161 8.49 21.56 2.27
N ARG A 162 8.36 22.20 1.09
CA ARG A 162 7.67 21.69 -0.11
C ARG A 162 6.18 21.43 0.09
N ILE A 163 5.57 22.10 1.05
CA ILE A 163 4.13 22.08 1.28
C ILE A 163 3.57 23.39 0.71
N PHE A 164 2.75 23.27 -0.33
CA PHE A 164 2.21 24.37 -1.10
C PHE A 164 0.73 24.59 -0.79
N ASP A 165 0.22 25.75 -1.19
CA ASP A 165 -1.20 26.06 -1.08
C ASP A 165 -2.07 25.04 -1.81
N GLY A 166 -3.04 24.47 -1.11
CA GLY A 166 -3.94 23.43 -1.60
C GLY A 166 -3.43 21.99 -1.44
N ASP A 167 -2.22 21.78 -0.91
CA ASP A 167 -1.72 20.43 -0.62
C ASP A 167 -2.53 19.80 0.51
N VAL A 168 -2.71 18.48 0.41
CA VAL A 168 -3.31 17.66 1.47
C VAL A 168 -2.22 17.16 2.38
N VAL A 169 -2.25 17.55 3.66
CA VAL A 169 -1.27 17.15 4.66
C VAL A 169 -1.87 16.13 5.61
N PHE A 170 -1.25 14.96 5.71
CA PHE A 170 -1.66 13.85 6.58
C PHE A 170 -1.07 14.01 7.97
N ILE A 171 -1.93 13.99 8.97
CA ILE A 171 -1.62 14.28 10.37
C ILE A 171 -1.82 13.01 11.21
N ARG A 172 -0.80 12.67 12.00
CA ARG A 172 -0.92 11.70 13.07
C ARG A 172 -1.29 12.44 14.35
N GLU A 173 -2.44 12.10 14.92
CA GLU A 173 -2.94 12.73 16.13
C GLU A 173 -2.01 12.46 17.32
N GLN A 174 -1.49 13.51 17.92
CA GLN A 174 -0.67 13.44 19.13
C GLN A 174 -0.58 14.83 19.78
N PRO A 175 -0.51 14.90 21.13
CA PRO A 175 -0.54 16.18 21.84
C PRO A 175 0.81 16.91 21.85
N THR A 176 1.88 16.28 21.39
CA THR A 176 3.23 16.85 21.36
C THR A 176 4.02 16.32 20.17
N VAL A 177 5.09 17.04 19.78
CA VAL A 177 6.04 16.66 18.74
C VAL A 177 7.46 16.89 19.21
N ASN A 178 8.46 16.33 18.52
CA ASN A 178 9.85 16.64 18.81
C ASN A 178 10.26 18.01 18.22
N ASN A 179 11.30 18.62 18.80
CA ASN A 179 11.85 19.85 18.29
C ASN A 179 12.23 19.73 16.81
N GLY A 180 11.77 20.68 16.01
CA GLY A 180 12.01 20.73 14.58
C GLY A 180 11.03 19.91 13.72
N GLU A 181 10.09 19.20 14.31
CA GLU A 181 9.03 18.53 13.54
C GLU A 181 7.94 19.51 13.10
N ILE A 182 7.32 19.21 11.94
CA ILE A 182 6.17 19.96 11.45
C ILE A 182 4.90 19.41 12.09
N ALA A 183 4.10 20.30 12.65
CA ALA A 183 2.85 19.95 13.31
C ALA A 183 1.69 20.79 12.81
N ALA A 184 0.50 20.23 12.89
CA ALA A 184 -0.73 20.99 12.87
C ALA A 184 -0.97 21.54 14.28
N VAL A 185 -1.10 22.84 14.37
CA VAL A 185 -1.23 23.61 15.62
C VAL A 185 -2.47 24.47 15.54
N ILE A 186 -3.27 24.47 16.61
CA ILE A 186 -4.34 25.43 16.79
C ILE A 186 -3.75 26.63 17.53
N ILE A 187 -3.95 27.81 16.96
CA ILE A 187 -3.68 29.09 17.58
C ILE A 187 -5.00 29.84 17.66
N GLU A 188 -5.45 30.11 18.89
CA GLU A 188 -6.80 30.64 19.14
C GLU A 188 -7.88 29.69 18.57
N ASN A 189 -8.34 29.90 17.34
CA ASN A 189 -9.34 29.06 16.67
C ASN A 189 -8.90 28.57 15.29
N ASP A 190 -7.71 28.95 14.85
CA ASP A 190 -7.23 28.64 13.51
C ASP A 190 -6.22 27.48 13.53
N VAL A 191 -6.36 26.56 12.58
CA VAL A 191 -5.38 25.50 12.35
C VAL A 191 -4.29 25.99 11.41
N THR A 192 -3.06 25.85 11.83
CA THR A 192 -1.88 26.20 11.01
C THR A 192 -0.82 25.11 11.04
N LEU A 193 -0.01 25.04 10.01
CA LEU A 193 1.16 24.18 9.95
C LEU A 193 2.40 24.99 10.27
N LYS A 194 3.20 24.54 11.23
CA LYS A 194 4.47 25.18 11.61
C LYS A 194 5.48 24.13 12.03
N ARG A 195 6.75 24.48 11.94
CA ARG A 195 7.82 23.72 12.62
C ARG A 195 7.88 24.16 14.07
N VAL A 196 7.80 23.19 14.99
CA VAL A 196 7.66 23.44 16.42
C VAL A 196 8.97 23.26 17.12
N TYR A 197 9.30 24.19 18.03
CA TYR A 197 10.43 24.11 18.94
C TYR A 197 9.99 24.44 20.35
N PHE A 198 10.34 23.58 21.29
CA PHE A 198 10.09 23.77 22.72
C PHE A 198 11.35 24.25 23.42
N TYR A 199 11.18 25.22 24.28
CA TYR A 199 12.17 25.72 25.21
C TYR A 199 11.56 25.67 26.62
N ASP A 200 12.35 25.89 27.67
CA ASP A 200 11.90 25.71 29.07
C ASP A 200 10.59 26.43 29.42
N ASN A 201 10.35 27.62 28.89
CA ASN A 201 9.14 28.42 29.16
C ASN A 201 8.53 29.03 27.90
N ARG A 202 8.83 28.47 26.71
CA ARG A 202 8.41 29.05 25.44
C ARG A 202 8.19 27.99 24.41
N ILE A 203 7.15 28.17 23.59
CA ILE A 203 6.97 27.44 22.32
C ILE A 203 7.26 28.43 21.18
N GLU A 204 8.07 28.00 20.25
CA GLU A 204 8.37 28.73 19.03
C GLU A 204 7.80 27.98 17.82
N LEU A 205 6.99 28.66 17.05
CA LEU A 205 6.35 28.16 15.83
C LEU A 205 7.00 28.85 14.63
N ARG A 206 7.83 28.10 13.90
CA ARG A 206 8.56 28.62 12.75
C ARG A 206 7.85 28.27 11.45
N PRO A 207 7.54 29.27 10.61
CA PRO A 207 7.19 29.05 9.22
C PRO A 207 8.40 28.52 8.43
N GLU A 208 8.16 27.75 7.42
CA GLU A 208 9.14 27.36 6.40
C GLU A 208 9.08 28.31 5.19
N ASN A 209 9.01 29.59 5.48
CA ASN A 209 9.08 30.69 4.53
C ASN A 209 9.60 31.94 5.29
N PRO A 210 10.79 32.47 4.95
CA PRO A 210 11.38 33.58 5.68
C PRO A 210 10.65 34.90 5.56
N THR A 211 9.64 35.01 4.68
CA THR A 211 8.79 36.21 4.60
C THR A 211 7.78 36.31 5.76
N TYR A 212 7.59 35.22 6.50
CA TYR A 212 6.72 35.17 7.67
C TYR A 212 7.53 35.24 8.96
N PRO A 213 7.03 35.97 9.98
CA PRO A 213 7.70 36.03 11.26
C PRO A 213 7.62 34.69 12.02
N VAL A 214 8.62 34.45 12.85
CA VAL A 214 8.59 33.37 13.83
C VAL A 214 7.63 33.80 14.96
N LEU A 215 6.73 32.91 15.34
CA LEU A 215 5.76 33.15 16.42
C LEU A 215 6.30 32.56 17.72
N ASN A 216 6.33 33.35 18.77
CA ASN A 216 6.77 32.95 20.11
C ASN A 216 5.61 33.08 21.09
N TYR A 217 5.39 32.04 21.89
CA TYR A 217 4.34 32.02 22.92
C TYR A 217 4.98 31.67 24.25
N GLU A 218 4.76 32.51 25.28
CA GLU A 218 5.35 32.40 26.61
C GLU A 218 4.30 32.59 27.71
N GLY A 219 4.52 31.97 28.88
CA GLY A 219 3.67 32.14 30.04
C GLY A 219 2.20 31.79 29.74
N THR A 220 1.27 32.68 30.03
CA THR A 220 -0.17 32.48 29.80
C THR A 220 -0.57 32.32 28.33
N GLN A 221 0.24 32.80 27.40
CA GLN A 221 0.00 32.63 25.98
C GLN A 221 0.13 31.16 25.53
N LEU A 222 0.84 30.32 26.27
CA LEU A 222 0.93 28.90 25.99
C LEU A 222 -0.45 28.19 26.00
N GLU A 223 -1.42 28.72 26.74
CA GLU A 223 -2.78 28.20 26.81
C GLU A 223 -3.56 28.41 25.50
N THR A 224 -3.15 29.35 24.68
CA THR A 224 -3.78 29.64 23.36
C THR A 224 -3.22 28.77 22.23
N VAL A 225 -2.18 27.99 22.49
CA VAL A 225 -1.50 27.15 21.49
C VAL A 225 -1.73 25.69 21.82
N ARG A 226 -2.30 24.93 20.89
CA ARG A 226 -2.51 23.49 21.05
C ARG A 226 -1.99 22.72 19.86
N ILE A 227 -1.08 21.79 20.08
CA ILE A 227 -0.66 20.82 19.06
C ILE A 227 -1.76 19.79 18.92
N ILE A 228 -2.19 19.53 17.68
CA ILE A 228 -3.19 18.52 17.37
C ILE A 228 -2.61 17.28 16.74
N GLY A 229 -1.42 17.41 16.15
CA GLY A 229 -0.74 16.24 15.60
C GLY A 229 0.49 16.58 14.78
N LYS A 230 1.26 15.56 14.48
CA LYS A 230 2.46 15.60 13.65
C LYS A 230 2.10 15.43 12.18
N ALA A 231 2.62 16.29 11.30
CA ALA A 231 2.58 16.08 9.87
C ALA A 231 3.52 14.93 9.47
N VAL A 232 2.99 13.89 8.82
CA VAL A 232 3.74 12.67 8.49
C VAL A 232 3.92 12.47 6.99
N ALA A 233 3.04 13.04 6.17
CA ALA A 233 3.10 13.00 4.72
C ALA A 233 2.30 14.15 4.13
N PHE A 234 2.49 14.46 2.87
CA PHE A 234 1.60 15.34 2.11
C PHE A 234 1.42 14.83 0.69
N GLN A 235 0.34 15.27 0.04
CA GLN A 235 0.01 14.98 -1.34
C GLN A 235 -0.23 16.29 -2.07
N SER A 236 0.56 16.51 -3.13
CA SER A 236 0.44 17.66 -4.03
C SER A 236 -0.15 17.25 -5.35
N TYR A 237 -0.93 18.14 -5.95
CA TYR A 237 -1.44 17.97 -7.32
C TYR A 237 -0.70 18.93 -8.25
N ILE A 238 -0.34 18.45 -9.42
CA ILE A 238 0.22 19.30 -10.49
C ILE A 238 -0.94 20.18 -11.01
N LYS A 239 -0.75 21.49 -10.95
CA LYS A 239 -1.72 22.49 -11.46
C LYS A 239 -1.36 22.88 -12.87
#